data_2a8d5e993239db1913385c402ee9f15e
#
_entry.id   2a8d5e993239db1913385c402ee9f15e
#
_cell.length_a   1.000
_cell.length_b   1.000
_cell.length_c   1.000
_cell.angle_alpha   90.00
_cell.angle_beta   90.00
_cell.angle_gamma   90.00
#
_symmetry.space_group_name_H-M   'P 1'
#
loop_
_entity.id
_entity.type
_entity.pdbx_description
1 polymer ?
#
loop_
_entity_poly.entity_id
_entity_poly.type
_entity_poly.pdbx_seq_one_letter_code
_entity_poly.pdbx_strand_id
1 'polypeptide(L)'
;MNDIMNQSYRLASGYSMPVLGLGTWQLVGSVCERIVKAAINLGYRHFDTAELYGNEREVGRAIRGVERRELFITSKVSSEHLRANDVISACMGSLRRLQTDYLDLYLIHWPNDEIPLEETMDGMQYLIDEGRVRSIGVSNFDVGRMRDAISAAESPICNNQVE
;
A
#
# COMPACT_ATOMS: atom_id res chain seq x y z
N MET A 1 -15.70 -22.41 13.90
CA MET A 1 -14.59 -21.44 14.08
C MET A 1 -14.64 -20.49 12.90
N ASN A 2 -14.86 -19.17 13.15
CA ASN A 2 -14.74 -18.19 12.08
C ASN A 2 -13.26 -18.19 11.65
N ASP A 3 -12.99 -18.60 10.44
CA ASP A 3 -11.66 -18.59 9.88
C ASP A 3 -11.28 -17.13 9.56
N ILE A 4 -10.50 -16.50 10.41
CA ILE A 4 -10.06 -15.11 10.28
C ILE A 4 -9.31 -14.86 8.96
N MET A 5 -8.72 -15.90 8.39
CA MET A 5 -7.99 -15.82 7.12
C MET A 5 -8.91 -15.47 5.94
N ASN A 6 -10.21 -15.76 6.06
CA ASN A 6 -11.21 -15.51 5.02
C ASN A 6 -12.07 -14.27 5.29
N GLN A 7 -11.77 -13.54 6.38
CA GLN A 7 -12.49 -12.30 6.71
C GLN A 7 -11.87 -11.10 6.00
N SER A 8 -12.73 -10.16 5.59
CA SER A 8 -12.30 -8.90 4.96
C SER A 8 -13.20 -7.75 5.37
N TYR A 9 -12.67 -6.54 5.35
CA TYR A 9 -13.41 -5.29 5.47
C TYR A 9 -13.60 -4.66 4.10
N ARG A 10 -14.79 -4.11 3.86
CA ARG A 10 -15.04 -3.30 2.68
C ARG A 10 -14.51 -1.90 2.91
N LEU A 11 -13.56 -1.47 2.09
CA LEU A 11 -13.01 -0.12 2.08
C LEU A 11 -13.99 0.87 1.46
N ALA A 12 -13.82 2.16 1.76
CA ALA A 12 -14.62 3.24 1.17
C ALA A 12 -14.51 3.32 -0.36
N SER A 13 -13.39 2.85 -0.93
CA SER A 13 -13.19 2.69 -2.37
C SER A 13 -14.04 1.57 -3.00
N GLY A 14 -14.70 0.73 -2.19
CA GLY A 14 -15.48 -0.41 -2.64
C GLY A 14 -14.72 -1.74 -2.75
N TYR A 15 -13.38 -1.72 -2.62
CA TYR A 15 -12.57 -2.94 -2.57
C TYR A 15 -12.60 -3.59 -1.19
N SER A 16 -12.26 -4.88 -1.12
CA SER A 16 -12.22 -5.63 0.15
C SER A 16 -10.80 -5.90 0.56
N MET A 17 -10.44 -5.52 1.79
CA MET A 17 -9.13 -5.72 2.40
C MET A 17 -9.20 -6.88 3.40
N PRO A 18 -8.36 -7.92 3.31
CA PRO A 18 -8.28 -8.97 4.31
C PRO A 18 -7.97 -8.39 5.70
N VAL A 19 -8.68 -8.91 6.71
CA VAL A 19 -8.51 -8.47 8.12
C VAL A 19 -7.12 -8.75 8.63
N LEU A 20 -6.51 -9.87 8.20
CA LEU A 20 -5.18 -10.27 8.60
C LEU A 20 -4.19 -10.04 7.46
N GLY A 21 -3.14 -9.26 7.73
CA GLY A 21 -2.04 -8.99 6.82
C GLY A 21 -0.68 -9.28 7.43
N LEU A 22 0.31 -9.53 6.59
CA LEU A 22 1.71 -9.63 6.98
C LEU A 22 2.44 -8.32 6.66
N GLY A 23 2.92 -7.61 7.69
CA GLY A 23 3.88 -6.52 7.56
C GLY A 23 5.29 -7.04 7.27
N THR A 24 6.00 -6.38 6.37
CA THR A 24 7.34 -6.80 5.94
C THR A 24 8.46 -5.88 6.47
N TRP A 25 8.15 -4.97 7.37
CA TRP A 25 9.15 -4.11 8.00
C TRP A 25 10.28 -4.93 8.63
N GLN A 26 11.53 -4.52 8.42
CA GLN A 26 12.76 -5.19 8.86
C GLN A 26 13.02 -6.59 8.24
N LEU A 27 12.17 -7.11 7.39
CA LEU A 27 12.49 -8.33 6.64
C LEU A 27 13.37 -7.96 5.44
N VAL A 28 14.55 -8.57 5.34
CA VAL A 28 15.53 -8.25 4.30
C VAL A 28 15.95 -9.48 3.50
N GLY A 29 16.25 -9.28 2.23
CA GLY A 29 16.83 -10.28 1.32
C GLY A 29 16.05 -11.61 1.31
N SER A 30 16.77 -12.73 1.30
CA SER A 30 16.18 -14.07 1.22
C SER A 30 15.27 -14.42 2.42
N VAL A 31 15.46 -13.76 3.56
CA VAL A 31 14.57 -13.94 4.73
C VAL A 31 13.18 -13.41 4.43
N CYS A 32 13.08 -12.20 3.85
CA CYS A 32 11.81 -11.62 3.45
C CYS A 32 11.07 -12.54 2.46
N GLU A 33 11.73 -12.96 1.39
CA GLU A 33 11.13 -13.84 0.39
C GLU A 33 10.63 -15.16 1.00
N ARG A 34 11.42 -15.78 1.88
CA ARG A 34 11.05 -17.04 2.55
C ARG A 34 9.84 -16.86 3.48
N ILE A 35 9.82 -15.78 4.27
CA ILE A 35 8.71 -15.51 5.21
C ILE A 35 7.42 -15.23 4.45
N VAL A 36 7.46 -14.40 3.39
CA VAL A 36 6.28 -14.12 2.56
C VAL A 36 5.74 -15.40 1.90
N LYS A 37 6.62 -16.26 1.36
CA LYS A 37 6.22 -17.57 0.81
C LYS A 37 5.57 -18.48 1.87
N ALA A 38 6.14 -18.52 3.07
CA ALA A 38 5.56 -19.29 4.17
C ALA A 38 4.17 -18.76 4.56
N ALA A 39 4.01 -17.44 4.62
CA ALA A 39 2.72 -16.81 4.91
C ALA A 39 1.67 -17.14 3.83
N ILE A 40 2.04 -17.12 2.54
CA ILE A 40 1.16 -17.54 1.45
C ILE A 40 0.67 -18.98 1.67
N ASN A 41 1.57 -19.90 2.03
CA ASN A 41 1.24 -21.30 2.29
C ASN A 41 0.34 -21.48 3.53
N LEU A 42 0.42 -20.55 4.49
CA LEU A 42 -0.46 -20.48 5.66
C LEU A 42 -1.81 -19.82 5.37
N GLY A 43 -2.03 -19.32 4.16
CA GLY A 43 -3.29 -18.70 3.76
C GLY A 43 -3.33 -17.17 3.82
N TYR A 44 -2.23 -16.49 4.17
CA TYR A 44 -2.17 -15.03 4.08
C TYR A 44 -2.36 -14.58 2.64
N ARG A 45 -3.14 -13.50 2.47
CA ARG A 45 -3.39 -12.88 1.16
C ARG A 45 -3.15 -11.38 1.15
N HIS A 46 -2.91 -10.75 2.31
CA HIS A 46 -2.56 -9.34 2.43
C HIS A 46 -1.09 -9.20 2.85
N PHE A 47 -0.31 -8.48 2.05
CA PHE A 47 1.10 -8.18 2.29
C PHE A 47 1.31 -6.68 2.27
N ASP A 48 1.88 -6.17 3.35
CA ASP A 48 2.16 -4.76 3.57
C ASP A 48 3.68 -4.52 3.50
N THR A 49 4.08 -3.72 2.54
CA THR A 49 5.46 -3.26 2.36
C THR A 49 5.51 -1.74 2.22
N ALA A 50 6.67 -1.19 1.88
CA ALA A 50 6.86 0.22 1.59
C ALA A 50 8.11 0.44 0.75
N GLU A 51 8.17 1.56 0.03
CA GLU A 51 9.35 2.01 -0.68
C GLU A 51 10.60 2.01 0.24
N LEU A 52 10.43 2.58 1.46
CA LEU A 52 11.51 2.70 2.44
C LEU A 52 12.02 1.38 3.01
N TYR A 53 11.26 0.28 2.91
CA TYR A 53 11.70 -0.99 3.48
C TYR A 53 12.78 -1.67 2.62
N GLY A 54 12.92 -1.25 1.35
CA GLY A 54 13.93 -1.78 0.43
C GLY A 54 13.73 -3.25 0.05
N ASN A 55 12.58 -3.83 0.35
CA ASN A 55 12.29 -5.26 0.21
C ASN A 55 11.16 -5.60 -0.77
N GLU A 56 10.65 -4.60 -1.51
CA GLU A 56 9.55 -4.82 -2.47
C GLU A 56 9.92 -5.85 -3.57
N ARG A 57 11.21 -5.94 -3.94
CA ARG A 57 11.69 -6.97 -4.90
C ARG A 57 11.54 -8.37 -4.35
N GLU A 58 11.83 -8.56 -3.07
CA GLU A 58 11.72 -9.82 -2.34
C GLU A 58 10.25 -10.24 -2.23
N VAL A 59 9.38 -9.29 -1.85
CA VAL A 59 7.93 -9.50 -1.83
C VAL A 59 7.44 -9.89 -3.23
N GLY A 60 7.83 -9.15 -4.27
CA GLY A 60 7.47 -9.45 -5.66
C GLY A 60 7.89 -10.85 -6.11
N ARG A 61 9.12 -11.30 -5.76
CA ARG A 61 9.56 -12.66 -6.04
C ARG A 61 8.76 -13.71 -5.28
N ALA A 62 8.40 -13.42 -4.04
CA ALA A 62 7.67 -14.34 -3.18
C ALA A 62 6.24 -14.59 -3.65
N ILE A 63 5.55 -13.56 -4.14
CA ILE A 63 4.16 -13.65 -4.61
C ILE A 63 4.04 -14.22 -6.03
N ARG A 64 5.16 -14.39 -6.73
CA ARG A 64 5.16 -14.94 -8.08
C ARG A 64 4.56 -16.35 -8.10
N GLY A 65 3.60 -16.58 -8.98
CA GLY A 65 2.90 -17.85 -9.10
C GLY A 65 1.58 -17.92 -8.31
N VAL A 66 1.26 -16.88 -7.53
CA VAL A 66 -0.08 -16.68 -6.98
C VAL A 66 -0.86 -15.77 -7.93
N GLU A 67 -2.12 -16.10 -8.20
CA GLU A 67 -2.99 -15.23 -9.00
C GLU A 67 -3.08 -13.85 -8.36
N ARG A 68 -2.67 -12.79 -9.07
CA ARG A 68 -2.57 -11.43 -8.53
C ARG A 68 -3.88 -10.92 -7.90
N ARG A 69 -5.02 -11.31 -8.48
CA ARG A 69 -6.35 -10.94 -7.97
C ARG A 69 -6.72 -11.56 -6.62
N GLU A 70 -6.01 -12.61 -6.21
CA GLU A 70 -6.19 -13.25 -4.89
C GLU A 70 -5.40 -12.55 -3.79
N LEU A 71 -4.51 -11.64 -4.17
CA LEU A 71 -3.65 -10.92 -3.24
C LEU A 71 -4.13 -9.49 -3.03
N PHE A 72 -3.94 -8.99 -1.81
CA PHE A 72 -4.07 -7.60 -1.46
C PHE A 72 -2.66 -7.07 -1.11
N ILE A 73 -2.13 -6.20 -1.95
CA ILE A 73 -0.77 -5.65 -1.81
C ILE A 73 -0.85 -4.19 -1.42
N THR A 74 -0.29 -3.86 -0.26
CA THR A 74 -0.10 -2.49 0.21
C THR A 74 1.35 -2.08 0.04
N SER A 75 1.59 -0.89 -0.50
CA SER A 75 2.88 -0.20 -0.42
C SER A 75 2.68 1.25 -0.02
N LYS A 76 3.79 1.97 0.23
CA LYS A 76 3.75 3.32 0.78
C LYS A 76 4.80 4.18 0.10
N VAL A 77 4.42 5.43 -0.24
CA VAL A 77 5.36 6.44 -0.71
C VAL A 77 6.11 7.07 0.45
N SER A 78 7.43 7.28 0.27
CA SER A 78 8.26 8.01 1.24
C SER A 78 7.81 9.46 1.39
N SER A 79 7.95 10.03 2.59
CA SER A 79 7.72 11.46 2.84
C SER A 79 8.62 12.39 2.02
N GLU A 80 9.70 11.89 1.43
CA GLU A 80 10.57 12.63 0.53
C GLU A 80 10.02 12.74 -0.91
N HIS A 81 9.05 11.90 -1.28
CA HIS A 81 8.51 11.78 -2.63
C HIS A 81 7.02 12.17 -2.71
N LEU A 82 6.60 13.22 -1.99
CA LEU A 82 5.19 13.62 -1.91
C LEU A 82 4.75 14.68 -2.93
N ARG A 83 5.64 15.21 -3.78
CA ARG A 83 5.19 16.02 -4.93
C ARG A 83 4.48 15.13 -5.96
N ALA A 84 3.50 15.67 -6.67
CA ALA A 84 2.64 14.88 -7.57
C ALA A 84 3.44 13.95 -8.51
N ASN A 85 4.43 14.47 -9.22
CA ASN A 85 5.25 13.69 -10.13
C ASN A 85 6.14 12.66 -9.41
N ASP A 86 6.57 12.95 -8.18
CA ASP A 86 7.39 12.05 -7.38
C ASP A 86 6.56 10.89 -6.84
N VAL A 87 5.32 11.16 -6.37
CA VAL A 87 4.32 10.13 -6.00
C VAL A 87 4.10 9.13 -7.15
N ILE A 88 3.87 9.66 -8.35
CA ILE A 88 3.65 8.84 -9.55
C ILE A 88 4.90 8.01 -9.85
N SER A 89 6.07 8.64 -9.86
CA SER A 89 7.35 7.98 -10.15
C SER A 89 7.69 6.91 -9.11
N ALA A 90 7.48 7.19 -7.83
CA ALA A 90 7.70 6.26 -6.71
C ALA A 90 6.78 5.04 -6.82
N CYS A 91 5.48 5.26 -7.09
CA CYS A 91 4.51 4.19 -7.30
C CYS A 91 4.91 3.29 -8.47
N MET A 92 5.24 3.87 -9.62
CA MET A 92 5.73 3.11 -10.79
C MET A 92 7.03 2.35 -10.49
N GLY A 93 7.88 2.90 -9.62
CA GLY A 93 9.05 2.22 -9.07
C GLY A 93 8.68 1.00 -8.23
N SER A 94 7.73 1.16 -7.32
CA SER A 94 7.19 0.09 -6.47
C SER A 94 6.56 -1.03 -7.29
N LEU A 95 5.73 -0.70 -8.28
CA LEU A 95 5.13 -1.68 -9.18
C LEU A 95 6.18 -2.52 -9.92
N ARG A 96 7.25 -1.88 -10.44
CA ARG A 96 8.36 -2.59 -11.09
C ARG A 96 9.10 -3.51 -10.12
N ARG A 97 9.36 -3.07 -8.86
CA ARG A 97 10.02 -3.89 -7.84
C ARG A 97 9.15 -5.07 -7.42
N LEU A 98 7.86 -4.84 -7.21
CA LEU A 98 6.86 -5.86 -6.86
C LEU A 98 6.48 -6.78 -8.04
N GLN A 99 6.84 -6.41 -9.28
CA GLN A 99 6.48 -7.15 -10.50
C GLN A 99 4.97 -7.34 -10.65
N THR A 100 4.21 -6.27 -10.42
CA THR A 100 2.75 -6.21 -10.53
C THR A 100 2.31 -4.95 -11.27
N ASP A 101 1.11 -4.97 -11.84
CA ASP A 101 0.58 -3.87 -12.62
C ASP A 101 -0.21 -2.85 -11.78
N TYR A 102 -0.61 -3.23 -10.57
CA TYR A 102 -1.37 -2.37 -9.66
C TYR A 102 -1.10 -2.70 -8.18
N LEU A 103 -1.37 -1.71 -7.31
CA LEU A 103 -1.47 -1.87 -5.86
C LEU A 103 -2.95 -1.87 -5.44
N ASP A 104 -3.28 -2.66 -4.43
CA ASP A 104 -4.61 -2.63 -3.84
C ASP A 104 -4.80 -1.43 -2.89
N LEU A 105 -3.72 -1.06 -2.19
CA LEU A 105 -3.70 0.11 -1.31
C LEU A 105 -2.33 0.81 -1.41
N TYR A 106 -2.36 2.13 -1.61
CA TYR A 106 -1.16 2.95 -1.60
C TYR A 106 -1.28 4.04 -0.56
N LEU A 107 -0.29 4.13 0.33
CA LEU A 107 -0.33 5.01 1.50
C LEU A 107 0.74 6.10 1.40
N ILE A 108 0.44 7.29 1.92
CA ILE A 108 1.46 8.23 2.37
C ILE A 108 2.08 7.63 3.63
N HIS A 109 3.38 7.33 3.64
CA HIS A 109 4.04 6.63 4.75
C HIS A 109 4.13 7.48 6.02
N TRP A 110 4.52 8.75 5.85
CA TRP A 110 4.59 9.78 6.89
C TRP A 110 4.17 11.12 6.30
N PRO A 111 3.50 11.98 7.07
CA PRO A 111 3.21 13.34 6.62
C PRO A 111 4.50 14.13 6.40
N ASN A 112 4.46 15.13 5.51
CA ASN A 112 5.50 16.10 5.28
C ASN A 112 4.87 17.48 5.11
N ASP A 113 5.06 18.35 6.09
CA ASP A 113 4.44 19.69 6.12
C ASP A 113 5.10 20.68 5.14
N GLU A 114 6.21 20.31 4.48
CA GLU A 114 6.88 21.14 3.48
C GLU A 114 6.26 21.03 2.08
N ILE A 115 5.39 20.04 1.87
CA ILE A 115 4.73 19.78 0.59
C ILE A 115 3.22 19.92 0.78
N PRO A 116 2.54 20.76 -0.03
CA PRO A 116 1.09 20.86 0.03
C PRO A 116 0.43 19.49 -0.16
N LEU A 117 -0.49 19.17 0.73
CA LEU A 117 -1.15 17.84 0.73
C LEU A 117 -1.99 17.64 -0.54
N GLU A 118 -2.57 18.71 -1.07
CA GLU A 118 -3.30 18.73 -2.33
C GLU A 118 -2.43 18.22 -3.49
N GLU A 119 -1.16 18.67 -3.56
CA GLU A 119 -0.21 18.22 -4.59
C GLU A 119 0.04 16.70 -4.51
N THR A 120 0.14 16.16 -3.28
CA THR A 120 0.28 14.72 -3.05
C THR A 120 -0.98 13.96 -3.49
N MET A 121 -2.16 14.50 -3.15
CA MET A 121 -3.44 13.88 -3.50
C MET A 121 -3.70 13.90 -5.01
N ASP A 122 -3.26 14.93 -5.73
CA ASP A 122 -3.31 14.97 -7.20
C ASP A 122 -2.53 13.81 -7.82
N GLY A 123 -1.32 13.55 -7.31
CA GLY A 123 -0.52 12.39 -7.74
C GLY A 123 -1.17 11.05 -7.42
N MET A 124 -1.79 10.93 -6.24
CA MET A 124 -2.54 9.74 -5.84
C MET A 124 -3.77 9.53 -6.72
N GLN A 125 -4.53 10.59 -7.03
CA GLN A 125 -5.70 10.53 -7.90
C GLN A 125 -5.31 10.08 -9.31
N TYR A 126 -4.27 10.66 -9.89
CA TYR A 126 -3.75 10.23 -11.19
C TYR A 126 -3.49 8.71 -11.25
N LEU A 127 -2.90 8.14 -10.17
CA LEU A 127 -2.63 6.71 -10.08
C LEU A 127 -3.90 5.85 -10.01
N ILE A 128 -4.97 6.36 -9.40
CA ILE A 128 -6.30 5.71 -9.40
C ILE A 128 -6.89 5.73 -10.81
N ASP A 129 -6.88 6.89 -11.47
CA ASP A 129 -7.45 7.08 -12.81
C ASP A 129 -6.76 6.20 -13.86
N GLU A 130 -5.43 6.03 -13.72
CA GLU A 130 -4.63 5.12 -14.56
C GLU A 130 -4.75 3.64 -14.15
N GLY A 131 -5.54 3.32 -13.13
CA GLY A 131 -5.73 1.95 -12.64
C GLY A 131 -4.48 1.32 -12.02
N ARG A 132 -3.49 2.15 -11.62
CA ARG A 132 -2.26 1.69 -10.96
C ARG A 132 -2.45 1.46 -9.47
N VAL A 133 -3.46 2.10 -8.87
CA VAL A 133 -3.82 2.00 -7.46
C VAL A 133 -5.33 1.83 -7.36
N ARG A 134 -5.80 0.92 -6.52
CA ARG A 134 -7.23 0.67 -6.28
C ARG A 134 -7.81 1.49 -5.14
N SER A 135 -6.99 1.74 -4.12
CA SER A 135 -7.38 2.47 -2.92
C SER A 135 -6.21 3.30 -2.43
N ILE A 136 -6.50 4.49 -1.90
CA ILE A 136 -5.50 5.35 -1.28
C ILE A 136 -5.76 5.51 0.21
N GLY A 137 -4.71 5.84 0.95
CA GLY A 137 -4.78 6.12 2.36
C GLY A 137 -3.52 6.81 2.87
N VAL A 138 -3.43 6.92 4.17
CA VAL A 138 -2.32 7.57 4.85
C VAL A 138 -1.78 6.68 5.96
N SER A 139 -0.63 7.06 6.53
CA SER A 139 -0.05 6.42 7.69
C SER A 139 0.54 7.47 8.61
N ASN A 140 0.37 7.26 9.92
CA ASN A 140 0.88 8.16 10.96
C ASN A 140 0.28 9.59 10.94
N PHE A 141 -0.93 9.73 10.43
CA PHE A 141 -1.67 10.98 10.45
C PHE A 141 -2.47 11.10 11.76
N ASP A 142 -2.36 12.25 12.43
CA ASP A 142 -3.26 12.60 13.51
C ASP A 142 -4.65 13.01 12.99
N VAL A 143 -5.58 13.31 13.92
CA VAL A 143 -6.97 13.66 13.56
C VAL A 143 -7.06 14.91 12.69
N GLY A 144 -6.19 15.91 12.92
CA GLY A 144 -6.15 17.14 12.13
C GLY A 144 -5.74 16.83 10.70
N ARG A 145 -4.57 16.21 10.52
CA ARG A 145 -4.06 15.79 9.21
C ARG A 145 -4.99 14.83 8.47
N MET A 146 -5.71 13.96 9.21
CA MET A 146 -6.73 13.10 8.58
C MET A 146 -7.86 13.91 7.96
N ARG A 147 -8.34 14.97 8.64
CA ARG A 147 -9.38 15.86 8.09
C ARG A 147 -8.89 16.60 6.87
N ASP A 148 -7.64 17.08 6.92
CA ASP A 148 -7.01 17.76 5.79
C ASP A 148 -6.86 16.82 4.58
N ALA A 149 -6.42 15.56 4.83
CA ALA A 149 -6.30 14.54 3.78
C ALA A 149 -7.67 14.20 3.14
N ILE A 150 -8.71 14.05 3.94
CA ILE A 150 -10.07 13.82 3.43
C ILE A 150 -10.59 15.01 2.63
N SER A 151 -10.25 16.24 3.05
CA SER A 151 -10.66 17.45 2.35
C SER A 151 -9.92 17.67 1.03
N ALA A 152 -8.64 17.30 0.98
CA ALA A 152 -7.79 17.46 -0.19
C ALA A 152 -7.98 16.35 -1.25
N ALA A 153 -8.45 15.17 -0.84
CA ALA A 153 -8.57 14.01 -1.72
C ALA A 153 -9.90 14.02 -2.50
N GLU A 154 -9.83 13.73 -3.79
CA GLU A 154 -11.00 13.49 -4.64
C GLU A 154 -11.56 12.07 -4.42
N SER A 155 -10.70 11.07 -4.38
CA SER A 155 -11.05 9.70 -4.01
C SER A 155 -11.03 9.51 -2.48
N PRO A 156 -11.86 8.59 -1.92
CA PRO A 156 -11.93 8.42 -0.47
C PRO A 156 -10.61 7.91 0.12
N ILE A 157 -10.19 8.51 1.24
CA ILE A 157 -9.11 8.00 2.08
C ILE A 157 -9.62 6.77 2.81
N CYS A 158 -9.09 5.61 2.45
CA CYS A 158 -9.63 4.31 2.90
C CYS A 158 -9.02 3.79 4.20
N ASN A 159 -7.84 4.27 4.56
CA ASN A 159 -7.06 3.75 5.68
C ASN A 159 -6.17 4.85 6.28
N ASN A 160 -5.99 4.79 7.59
CA ASN A 160 -4.88 5.43 8.30
C ASN A 160 -4.16 4.34 9.08
N GLN A 161 -2.97 3.94 8.62
CA GLN A 161 -2.17 2.92 9.28
C GLN A 161 -1.38 3.57 10.41
N VAL A 162 -1.58 3.09 11.63
CA VAL A 162 -0.90 3.56 12.83
C VAL A 162 -0.31 2.39 13.60
N GLU A 163 0.75 2.66 14.37
CA GLU A 163 1.37 1.70 15.26
C GLU A 163 0.59 1.59 16.59
#